data_6bbaa69fdd5b0439189f38889cb5b1c7
#
_entry.id   6bbaa69fdd5b0439189f38889cb5b1c7
#
_cell.length_a   1.000
_cell.length_b   1.000
_cell.length_c   1.000
_cell.angle_alpha   90.00
_cell.angle_beta   90.00
_cell.angle_gamma   90.00
#
_symmetry.space_group_name_H-M   'P 1'
#
loop_
_entity.id
_entity.type
_entity.pdbx_description
1 polymer ?
#
loop_
_entity_poly.entity_id
_entity_poly.type
_entity_poly.pdbx_seq_one_letter_code
_entity_poly.pdbx_strand_id
1 'polypeptide(L)'
;MSLLLSCLILGGLFYPVTIFAKTTVENSEGLLKRLDRTIEEKTSLRLRYLNNLQQLKSKAVEQKGEKLIETYQQLFRAYAYFQSDSALAYLDLIEENVKDSKRAFELLQWTRIGRAEVYGIMGLYKSAANLLENTSVSADQASLQLYYYQVARSVYGWMADYGEVGENRKVLQQLTASYRDSILQVETDPTNRAIVQADKLLNEGNLQNAREVCLRALGHADSLQHAYLYALLADIAEASNNHDDYLYYLCLAALSDLERGVTEYRALLELAVELSNRGEIFRSYNYLLCSMDDANFCKARLRSFEASNVFPIINRAHKEQLQMRQTITFVIVAFTLLIVLLLLIFIVLLRKKMRDLSYARRELTEALAAVREVNAALLETNAKLSTTDKIKETYIARYLQRCRRYIDTLDEYRRELLKLSKTKNYVQLMEKLHNAELLTKEEQAFYADFDEAFVTLFPQFIDNFNALLLPEAKVHPKRDEILNTELRIFALIRLGVTDSNRIAHFLNYSVPTIYSYRSRLRNKSVLDKNAFDQAILTC
;
A
#
# COMPACT_ATOMS: atom_id res chain seq x y z
N MET A 1 -32.23 -4.32 -2.97
CA MET A 1 -31.91 -2.95 -3.31
C MET A 1 -32.76 -1.97 -2.51
N SER A 2 -32.56 -1.88 -1.22
CA SER A 2 -33.20 -0.91 -0.30
C SER A 2 -32.82 -1.15 1.16
N LEU A 3 -31.57 -0.95 1.52
CA LEU A 3 -31.09 -1.43 2.82
C LEU A 3 -30.28 -0.44 3.63
N LEU A 4 -30.29 0.85 3.30
CA LEU A 4 -29.31 1.78 3.81
C LEU A 4 -29.78 2.78 4.87
N LEU A 5 -30.97 2.68 5.38
CA LEU A 5 -31.47 3.74 6.29
C LEU A 5 -31.86 3.31 7.70
N SER A 6 -31.32 2.20 8.20
CA SER A 6 -31.63 1.75 9.56
C SER A 6 -30.93 2.53 10.68
N CYS A 7 -29.97 3.37 10.36
CA CYS A 7 -29.11 4.00 11.38
C CYS A 7 -29.34 5.50 11.58
N LEU A 8 -30.46 6.04 11.18
CA LEU A 8 -30.66 7.49 11.14
C LEU A 8 -30.95 8.16 12.47
N ILE A 9 -30.73 7.51 13.60
CA ILE A 9 -30.86 8.20 14.86
C ILE A 9 -29.66 7.86 15.71
N LEU A 10 -28.87 8.86 16.01
CA LEU A 10 -28.55 9.21 17.35
C LEU A 10 -27.21 9.83 17.57
N GLY A 11 -27.36 11.01 17.96
CA GLY A 11 -26.66 11.66 19.07
C GLY A 11 -25.17 11.60 19.02
N GLY A 12 -24.63 12.65 18.48
CA GLY A 12 -23.26 13.08 18.63
C GLY A 12 -22.59 12.62 19.92
N LEU A 13 -21.69 11.69 19.78
CA LEU A 13 -20.48 11.74 20.55
C LEU A 13 -19.49 12.51 19.68
N PHE A 14 -19.37 13.77 20.00
CA PHE A 14 -18.50 14.73 19.34
C PHE A 14 -17.07 14.19 19.23
N TYR A 15 -16.63 13.96 18.00
CA TYR A 15 -15.23 14.14 17.66
C TYR A 15 -15.12 15.39 16.80
N PRO A 16 -14.26 16.34 17.15
CA PRO A 16 -13.88 17.39 16.23
C PRO A 16 -12.97 16.77 15.17
N VAL A 17 -13.53 16.26 14.08
CA VAL A 17 -12.75 16.08 12.85
C VAL A 17 -12.68 17.46 12.18
N THR A 18 -11.82 18.30 12.72
CA THR A 18 -11.28 19.44 12.00
C THR A 18 -10.24 18.90 11.03
N ILE A 19 -10.63 18.63 9.80
CA ILE A 19 -9.79 18.74 8.59
C ILE A 19 -10.74 18.60 7.38
N PHE A 20 -11.37 19.70 7.00
CA PHE A 20 -11.74 19.92 5.60
C PHE A 20 -11.18 21.27 5.15
N ALA A 21 -9.86 21.32 5.00
CA ALA A 21 -9.21 22.30 4.15
C ALA A 21 -9.30 21.80 2.71
N LYS A 22 -9.78 22.65 1.80
CA LYS A 22 -9.72 22.57 0.34
C LYS A 22 -8.95 21.35 -0.20
N THR A 23 -9.60 20.20 -0.29
CA THR A 23 -9.02 19.00 -0.91
C THR A 23 -9.34 19.02 -2.40
N THR A 24 -8.30 19.02 -3.22
CA THR A 24 -8.36 18.39 -4.55
C THR A 24 -9.13 17.10 -4.41
N VAL A 25 -10.18 16.90 -5.21
CA VAL A 25 -10.99 15.66 -5.21
C VAL A 25 -10.02 14.50 -5.33
N GLU A 26 -9.90 13.72 -4.26
CA GLU A 26 -9.05 12.54 -4.22
C GLU A 26 -9.62 11.53 -5.22
N ASN A 27 -8.79 10.98 -6.10
CA ASN A 27 -9.26 10.00 -7.07
C ASN A 27 -9.50 8.64 -6.38
N SER A 28 -10.24 7.74 -7.04
CA SER A 28 -10.60 6.42 -6.48
C SER A 28 -9.37 5.61 -6.04
N GLU A 29 -8.24 5.70 -6.75
CA GLU A 29 -7.00 5.01 -6.36
C GLU A 29 -6.37 5.60 -5.08
N GLY A 30 -6.47 6.90 -4.87
CA GLY A 30 -6.07 7.55 -3.62
C GLY A 30 -6.92 7.06 -2.44
N LEU A 31 -8.24 7.00 -2.64
CA LEU A 31 -9.18 6.49 -1.64
C LEU A 31 -8.92 5.01 -1.32
N LEU A 32 -8.66 4.18 -2.33
CA LEU A 32 -8.30 2.77 -2.13
C LEU A 32 -7.02 2.62 -1.31
N LYS A 33 -5.99 3.41 -1.58
CA LYS A 33 -4.75 3.40 -0.76
C LYS A 33 -4.99 3.86 0.68
N ARG A 34 -5.88 4.82 0.88
CA ARG A 34 -6.28 5.26 2.22
C ARG A 34 -7.04 4.14 2.92
N LEU A 35 -7.94 3.47 2.22
CA LEU A 35 -8.70 2.34 2.75
C LEU A 35 -7.80 1.16 3.12
N ASP A 36 -6.81 0.82 2.27
CA ASP A 36 -5.80 -0.21 2.57
C ASP A 36 -5.12 0.08 3.93
N ARG A 37 -4.66 1.32 4.15
CA ARG A 37 -4.04 1.73 5.43
C ARG A 37 -5.02 1.67 6.60
N THR A 38 -6.26 2.13 6.38
CA THR A 38 -7.30 2.11 7.42
C THR A 38 -7.62 0.68 7.87
N ILE A 39 -7.62 -0.28 6.93
CA ILE A 39 -7.80 -1.71 7.22
C ILE A 39 -6.59 -2.28 7.97
N GLU A 40 -5.38 -1.92 7.59
CA GLU A 40 -4.16 -2.30 8.33
C GLU A 40 -4.18 -1.76 9.77
N GLU A 41 -4.67 -0.54 9.97
CA GLU A 41 -4.80 0.12 11.28
C GLU A 41 -6.08 -0.25 12.05
N LYS A 42 -6.92 -1.13 11.52
CA LYS A 42 -8.23 -1.51 12.07
C LYS A 42 -8.17 -1.89 13.55
N THR A 43 -7.17 -2.64 13.96
CA THR A 43 -7.01 -3.05 15.37
C THR A 43 -6.80 -1.84 16.28
N SER A 44 -6.04 -0.86 15.87
CA SER A 44 -5.80 0.36 16.63
C SER A 44 -7.04 1.27 16.66
N LEU A 45 -7.78 1.33 15.56
CA LEU A 45 -9.08 2.03 15.49
C LEU A 45 -10.08 1.41 16.45
N ARG A 46 -10.21 0.09 16.43
CA ARG A 46 -11.08 -0.66 17.35
C ARG A 46 -10.71 -0.43 18.82
N LEU A 47 -9.43 -0.47 19.16
CA LEU A 47 -8.96 -0.17 20.52
C LEU A 47 -9.30 1.27 20.95
N ARG A 48 -9.13 2.25 20.08
CA ARG A 48 -9.56 3.63 20.38
C ARG A 48 -11.06 3.72 20.64
N TYR A 49 -11.86 3.07 19.81
CA TYR A 49 -13.31 3.01 20.00
C TYR A 49 -13.67 2.39 21.35
N LEU A 50 -13.09 1.26 21.70
CA LEU A 50 -13.29 0.59 22.98
C LEU A 50 -12.87 1.45 24.18
N ASN A 51 -11.78 2.18 24.08
CA ASN A 51 -11.36 3.13 25.13
C ASN A 51 -12.38 4.25 25.35
N ASN A 52 -13.01 4.75 24.30
CA ASN A 52 -14.08 5.73 24.41
C ASN A 52 -15.34 5.14 25.06
N LEU A 53 -15.69 3.90 24.70
CA LEU A 53 -16.78 3.17 25.36
C LEU A 53 -16.48 2.94 26.85
N GLN A 54 -15.22 2.71 27.21
CA GLN A 54 -14.81 2.56 28.60
C GLN A 54 -15.02 3.85 29.40
N GLN A 55 -14.81 5.02 28.81
CA GLN A 55 -15.12 6.30 29.46
C GLN A 55 -16.63 6.46 29.73
N LEU A 56 -17.49 6.05 28.79
CA LEU A 56 -18.94 6.04 28.99
C LEU A 56 -19.35 5.05 30.10
N LYS A 57 -18.73 3.87 30.13
CA LYS A 57 -18.97 2.89 31.19
C LYS A 57 -18.58 3.41 32.57
N SER A 58 -17.45 4.12 32.67
CA SER A 58 -17.02 4.72 33.92
C SER A 58 -18.02 5.79 34.42
N LYS A 59 -18.57 6.60 33.50
CA LYS A 59 -19.65 7.54 33.84
C LYS A 59 -20.90 6.86 34.37
N ALA A 60 -21.28 5.71 33.80
CA ALA A 60 -22.45 4.96 34.26
C ALA A 60 -22.31 4.47 35.70
N VAL A 61 -21.11 4.12 36.16
CA VAL A 61 -20.87 3.65 37.54
C VAL A 61 -21.17 4.74 38.59
N GLU A 62 -20.98 5.99 38.24
CA GLU A 62 -21.18 7.14 39.13
C GLU A 62 -22.60 7.72 39.09
N GLN A 63 -23.42 7.24 38.15
CA GLN A 63 -24.77 7.79 37.91
C GLN A 63 -25.88 6.89 38.51
N LYS A 64 -27.05 7.51 38.74
CA LYS A 64 -28.27 6.86 39.23
C LYS A 64 -29.49 7.44 38.52
N GLY A 65 -30.59 6.69 38.54
CA GLY A 65 -31.89 7.12 38.03
C GLY A 65 -31.87 7.45 36.55
N GLU A 66 -32.50 8.55 36.12
CA GLU A 66 -32.64 8.88 34.70
C GLU A 66 -31.30 9.12 33.97
N LYS A 67 -30.32 9.74 34.65
CA LYS A 67 -28.99 9.94 34.05
C LYS A 67 -28.27 8.65 33.75
N LEU A 68 -28.42 7.62 34.61
CA LEU A 68 -27.88 6.30 34.34
C LEU A 68 -28.55 5.66 33.12
N ILE A 69 -29.87 5.77 33.03
CA ILE A 69 -30.64 5.23 31.90
C ILE A 69 -30.21 5.94 30.61
N GLU A 70 -30.05 7.25 30.58
CA GLU A 70 -29.55 8.01 29.44
C GLU A 70 -28.14 7.55 29.01
N THR A 71 -27.28 7.26 29.99
CA THR A 71 -25.93 6.72 29.68
C THR A 71 -25.99 5.31 29.13
N TYR A 72 -26.89 4.46 29.63
CA TYR A 72 -27.13 3.13 29.06
C TYR A 72 -27.72 3.23 27.64
N GLN A 73 -28.59 4.17 27.37
CA GLN A 73 -29.07 4.45 26.01
C GLN A 73 -27.92 4.87 25.08
N GLN A 74 -26.99 5.71 25.55
CA GLN A 74 -25.79 6.09 24.77
C GLN A 74 -24.90 4.87 24.52
N LEU A 75 -24.70 4.02 25.52
CA LEU A 75 -23.92 2.78 25.38
C LEU A 75 -24.60 1.79 24.43
N PHE A 76 -25.91 1.58 24.56
CA PHE A 76 -26.67 0.78 23.60
C PHE A 76 -26.42 1.25 22.17
N ARG A 77 -26.57 2.53 21.91
CA ARG A 77 -26.41 3.10 20.58
C ARG A 77 -24.99 2.94 20.02
N ALA A 78 -23.98 3.12 20.87
CA ALA A 78 -22.61 2.91 20.51
C ALA A 78 -22.31 1.42 20.20
N TYR A 79 -23.04 0.48 20.86
CA TYR A 79 -22.84 -0.94 20.62
C TYR A 79 -23.73 -1.54 19.52
N ALA A 80 -24.84 -0.92 19.15
CA ALA A 80 -25.83 -1.51 18.26
C ALA A 80 -25.24 -1.99 16.92
N TYR A 81 -24.35 -1.22 16.32
CA TYR A 81 -23.65 -1.54 15.06
C TYR A 81 -22.17 -1.93 15.26
N PHE A 82 -21.76 -2.11 16.51
CA PHE A 82 -20.41 -2.53 16.87
C PHE A 82 -20.39 -3.95 17.42
N GLN A 83 -21.28 -4.28 18.37
CA GLN A 83 -21.35 -5.60 19.00
C GLN A 83 -22.76 -5.86 19.56
N SER A 84 -23.55 -6.64 18.85
CA SER A 84 -24.96 -6.88 19.14
C SER A 84 -25.24 -7.42 20.56
N ASP A 85 -24.42 -8.36 21.07
CA ASP A 85 -24.61 -8.90 22.42
C ASP A 85 -24.48 -7.84 23.51
N SER A 86 -23.47 -6.96 23.36
CA SER A 86 -23.28 -5.85 24.31
C SER A 86 -24.43 -4.85 24.22
N ALA A 87 -24.94 -4.58 23.01
CA ALA A 87 -26.12 -3.73 22.83
C ALA A 87 -27.34 -4.32 23.57
N LEU A 88 -27.61 -5.62 23.40
CA LEU A 88 -28.72 -6.27 24.11
C LEU A 88 -28.56 -6.20 25.63
N ALA A 89 -27.36 -6.40 26.16
CA ALA A 89 -27.09 -6.30 27.59
C ALA A 89 -27.41 -4.90 28.14
N TYR A 90 -27.15 -3.82 27.38
CA TYR A 90 -27.54 -2.47 27.85
C TYR A 90 -29.04 -2.24 27.78
N LEU A 91 -29.78 -2.86 26.87
CA LEU A 91 -31.25 -2.82 26.90
C LEU A 91 -31.78 -3.51 28.13
N ASP A 92 -31.22 -4.68 28.50
CA ASP A 92 -31.59 -5.39 29.73
C ASP A 92 -31.33 -4.53 30.98
N LEU A 93 -30.17 -3.85 31.04
CA LEU A 93 -29.84 -2.91 32.12
C LEU A 93 -30.82 -1.73 32.20
N ILE A 94 -31.28 -1.20 31.05
CA ILE A 94 -32.31 -0.14 31.03
C ILE A 94 -33.62 -0.71 31.61
N GLU A 95 -34.08 -1.90 31.18
CA GLU A 95 -35.32 -2.51 31.63
C GLU A 95 -35.31 -2.80 33.14
N GLU A 96 -34.15 -3.17 33.69
CA GLU A 96 -33.97 -3.36 35.13
C GLU A 96 -34.08 -2.06 35.93
N ASN A 97 -33.58 -0.96 35.38
CA ASN A 97 -33.50 0.34 36.08
C ASN A 97 -34.66 1.29 35.80
N VAL A 98 -35.60 0.90 34.93
CA VAL A 98 -36.70 1.77 34.49
C VAL A 98 -37.85 1.84 35.47
N LYS A 99 -37.96 0.92 36.43
CA LYS A 99 -39.12 0.74 37.33
C LYS A 99 -39.51 1.99 38.13
N ASP A 100 -38.51 2.79 38.48
CA ASP A 100 -38.68 4.01 39.26
C ASP A 100 -38.75 5.31 38.41
N SER A 101 -38.70 5.17 37.08
CA SER A 101 -38.76 6.31 36.16
C SER A 101 -40.19 6.72 35.87
N LYS A 102 -40.44 8.02 35.88
CA LYS A 102 -41.72 8.60 35.41
C LYS A 102 -42.01 8.31 33.94
N ARG A 103 -40.97 7.98 33.17
CA ARG A 103 -41.03 7.64 31.76
C ARG A 103 -40.95 6.13 31.52
N ALA A 104 -41.28 5.31 32.54
CA ALA A 104 -41.10 3.85 32.46
C ALA A 104 -41.74 3.22 31.23
N PHE A 105 -42.99 3.62 30.93
CA PHE A 105 -43.68 3.08 29.75
C PHE A 105 -42.98 3.43 28.44
N GLU A 106 -42.62 4.69 28.25
CA GLU A 106 -41.91 5.21 27.08
C GLU A 106 -40.55 4.50 26.90
N LEU A 107 -39.76 4.37 27.97
CA LEU A 107 -38.46 3.72 27.94
C LEU A 107 -38.57 2.23 27.62
N LEU A 108 -39.60 1.53 28.12
CA LEU A 108 -39.88 0.13 27.76
C LEU A 108 -40.26 -0.03 26.28
N GLN A 109 -41.02 0.90 25.72
CA GLN A 109 -41.23 0.90 24.26
C GLN A 109 -39.94 1.17 23.48
N TRP A 110 -39.14 2.11 23.96
CA TRP A 110 -37.84 2.40 23.39
C TRP A 110 -36.90 1.18 23.40
N THR A 111 -36.82 0.43 24.51
CA THR A 111 -35.99 -0.80 24.57
C THR A 111 -36.52 -1.89 23.64
N ARG A 112 -37.84 -2.05 23.50
CA ARG A 112 -38.43 -3.00 22.56
C ARG A 112 -38.07 -2.68 21.11
N ILE A 113 -38.13 -1.39 20.74
CA ILE A 113 -37.70 -0.92 19.40
C ILE A 113 -36.21 -1.20 19.20
N GLY A 114 -35.36 -0.85 20.18
CA GLY A 114 -33.91 -1.10 20.12
C GLY A 114 -33.60 -2.61 20.04
N ARG A 115 -34.35 -3.45 20.76
CA ARG A 115 -34.19 -4.91 20.66
C ARG A 115 -34.59 -5.44 19.28
N ALA A 116 -35.65 -4.87 18.69
CA ALA A 116 -36.05 -5.18 17.32
C ALA A 116 -34.98 -4.78 16.30
N GLU A 117 -34.36 -3.61 16.48
CA GLU A 117 -33.25 -3.14 15.66
C GLU A 117 -32.08 -4.14 15.70
N VAL A 118 -31.60 -4.52 16.89
CA VAL A 118 -30.50 -5.47 17.05
C VAL A 118 -30.87 -6.86 16.50
N TYR A 119 -32.09 -7.32 16.73
CA TYR A 119 -32.55 -8.59 16.15
C TYR A 119 -32.58 -8.55 14.62
N GLY A 120 -32.93 -7.41 14.03
CA GLY A 120 -32.83 -7.19 12.59
C GLY A 120 -31.38 -7.34 12.09
N ILE A 121 -30.42 -6.69 12.75
CA ILE A 121 -28.98 -6.80 12.45
C ILE A 121 -28.50 -8.26 12.58
N MET A 122 -28.98 -8.96 13.60
CA MET A 122 -28.65 -10.38 13.81
C MET A 122 -29.37 -11.33 12.84
N GLY A 123 -30.23 -10.84 11.95
CA GLY A 123 -31.00 -11.66 11.01
C GLY A 123 -32.18 -12.41 11.66
N LEU A 124 -32.59 -12.04 12.85
CA LEU A 124 -33.73 -12.60 13.56
C LEU A 124 -35.03 -11.83 13.22
N TYR A 125 -35.31 -11.71 11.94
CA TYR A 125 -36.33 -10.81 11.39
C TYR A 125 -37.73 -11.03 11.95
N LYS A 126 -38.15 -12.30 12.07
CA LYS A 126 -39.47 -12.63 12.62
C LYS A 126 -39.62 -12.19 14.07
N SER A 127 -38.56 -12.36 14.87
CA SER A 127 -38.53 -11.88 16.26
C SER A 127 -38.55 -10.36 16.33
N ALA A 128 -37.82 -9.70 15.46
CA ALA A 128 -37.81 -8.25 15.33
C ALA A 128 -39.20 -7.69 14.96
N ALA A 129 -39.84 -8.27 13.93
CA ALA A 129 -41.19 -7.89 13.51
C ALA A 129 -42.23 -8.08 14.63
N ASN A 130 -42.20 -9.21 15.31
CA ASN A 130 -43.10 -9.49 16.45
C ASN A 130 -42.93 -8.44 17.56
N LEU A 131 -41.71 -8.02 17.87
CA LEU A 131 -41.48 -6.95 18.85
C LEU A 131 -42.10 -5.62 18.40
N LEU A 132 -41.95 -5.27 17.12
CA LEU A 132 -42.50 -4.03 16.53
C LEU A 132 -44.04 -4.07 16.54
N GLU A 133 -44.66 -5.18 16.15
CA GLU A 133 -46.10 -5.36 16.13
C GLU A 133 -46.71 -5.23 17.53
N ASN A 134 -45.97 -5.63 18.56
CA ASN A 134 -46.39 -5.51 19.98
C ASN A 134 -45.93 -4.21 20.63
N THR A 135 -45.41 -3.25 19.87
CA THR A 135 -44.97 -1.95 20.35
C THR A 135 -46.00 -0.88 19.98
N SER A 136 -46.57 -0.24 20.97
CA SER A 136 -47.50 0.88 20.77
C SER A 136 -46.79 2.19 21.05
N VAL A 137 -46.74 3.09 20.07
CA VAL A 137 -46.15 4.42 20.21
C VAL A 137 -47.23 5.46 20.07
N SER A 138 -47.33 6.34 21.04
CA SER A 138 -48.33 7.41 21.04
C SER A 138 -47.92 8.57 20.11
N ALA A 139 -48.89 9.23 19.50
CA ALA A 139 -48.67 10.31 18.53
C ALA A 139 -47.98 11.56 19.15
N ASP A 140 -48.06 11.73 20.46
CA ASP A 140 -47.41 12.82 21.21
C ASP A 140 -45.92 12.57 21.47
N GLN A 141 -45.42 11.34 21.20
CA GLN A 141 -44.04 10.92 21.38
C GLN A 141 -43.26 10.94 20.05
N ALA A 142 -43.12 12.10 19.43
CA ALA A 142 -42.60 12.26 18.08
C ALA A 142 -41.20 11.60 17.87
N SER A 143 -40.29 11.72 18.84
CA SER A 143 -38.95 11.09 18.73
C SER A 143 -38.98 9.57 18.82
N LEU A 144 -39.82 9.00 19.65
CA LEU A 144 -40.02 7.56 19.76
C LEU A 144 -40.74 7.02 18.52
N GLN A 145 -41.68 7.78 17.99
CA GLN A 145 -42.41 7.46 16.78
C GLN A 145 -41.48 7.44 15.57
N LEU A 146 -40.61 8.42 15.44
CA LEU A 146 -39.59 8.45 14.41
C LEU A 146 -38.67 7.23 14.50
N TYR A 147 -38.17 6.91 15.69
CA TYR A 147 -37.31 5.75 15.93
C TYR A 147 -38.05 4.45 15.55
N TYR A 148 -39.30 4.31 15.95
CA TYR A 148 -40.11 3.15 15.56
C TYR A 148 -40.22 2.99 14.03
N TYR A 149 -40.53 4.07 13.31
CA TYR A 149 -40.66 4.03 11.87
C TYR A 149 -39.35 3.66 11.17
N GLN A 150 -38.23 4.17 11.67
CA GLN A 150 -36.92 3.89 11.11
C GLN A 150 -36.56 2.41 11.30
N VAL A 151 -36.72 1.86 12.49
CA VAL A 151 -36.44 0.46 12.77
C VAL A 151 -37.41 -0.45 12.02
N ALA A 152 -38.70 -0.11 11.99
CA ALA A 152 -39.71 -0.88 11.24
C ALA A 152 -39.39 -0.91 9.75
N ARG A 153 -39.08 0.25 9.15
CA ARG A 153 -38.65 0.33 7.76
C ARG A 153 -37.47 -0.61 7.46
N SER A 154 -36.47 -0.63 8.36
CA SER A 154 -35.27 -1.45 8.18
C SER A 154 -35.58 -2.94 8.34
N VAL A 155 -36.28 -3.33 9.39
CA VAL A 155 -36.64 -4.74 9.65
C VAL A 155 -37.48 -5.31 8.50
N TYR A 156 -38.54 -4.60 8.09
CA TYR A 156 -39.39 -5.07 6.99
C TYR A 156 -38.68 -5.02 5.65
N GLY A 157 -37.76 -4.07 5.43
CA GLY A 157 -36.88 -4.04 4.29
C GLY A 157 -35.97 -5.27 4.21
N TRP A 158 -35.29 -5.61 5.31
CA TRP A 158 -34.49 -6.83 5.39
C TRP A 158 -35.29 -8.11 5.21
N MET A 159 -36.52 -8.16 5.75
CA MET A 159 -37.42 -9.29 5.50
C MET A 159 -37.79 -9.42 4.02
N ALA A 160 -38.04 -8.30 3.34
CA ALA A 160 -38.36 -8.29 1.93
C ALA A 160 -37.20 -8.77 1.05
N ASP A 161 -35.98 -8.38 1.41
CA ASP A 161 -34.80 -8.70 0.61
C ASP A 161 -34.27 -10.11 0.86
N TYR A 162 -34.35 -10.63 2.08
CA TYR A 162 -33.67 -11.86 2.49
C TYR A 162 -34.55 -12.94 3.13
N GLY A 163 -35.73 -12.58 3.58
CA GLY A 163 -36.59 -13.48 4.34
C GLY A 163 -37.75 -14.10 3.56
N GLU A 164 -38.23 -13.44 2.55
CA GLU A 164 -39.48 -13.81 1.89
C GLU A 164 -39.39 -13.75 0.35
N VAL A 165 -40.23 -14.52 -0.31
CA VAL A 165 -40.33 -14.59 -1.77
C VAL A 165 -41.77 -14.42 -2.24
N GLY A 166 -41.97 -14.07 -3.49
CA GLY A 166 -43.27 -13.97 -4.13
C GLY A 166 -44.16 -12.82 -3.59
N GLU A 167 -45.42 -13.09 -3.31
CA GLU A 167 -46.39 -12.08 -2.87
C GLU A 167 -46.05 -11.48 -1.50
N ASN A 168 -45.55 -12.26 -0.56
CA ASN A 168 -45.13 -11.78 0.75
C ASN A 168 -44.05 -10.72 0.62
N ARG A 169 -43.08 -10.91 -0.28
CA ARG A 169 -42.03 -9.91 -0.56
C ARG A 169 -42.61 -8.58 -1.02
N LYS A 170 -43.62 -8.59 -1.90
CA LYS A 170 -44.27 -7.36 -2.36
C LYS A 170 -44.98 -6.63 -1.24
N VAL A 171 -45.68 -7.36 -0.37
CA VAL A 171 -46.35 -6.78 0.81
C VAL A 171 -45.34 -6.10 1.72
N LEU A 172 -44.20 -6.74 1.98
CA LEU A 172 -43.13 -6.17 2.81
C LEU A 172 -42.48 -4.95 2.16
N GLN A 173 -42.31 -4.95 0.83
CA GLN A 173 -41.80 -3.78 0.11
C GLN A 173 -42.76 -2.58 0.20
N GLN A 174 -44.10 -2.84 0.08
CA GLN A 174 -45.12 -1.79 0.26
C GLN A 174 -45.13 -1.26 1.69
N LEU A 175 -44.99 -2.15 2.68
CA LEU A 175 -44.90 -1.76 4.09
C LEU A 175 -43.65 -0.93 4.36
N THR A 176 -42.51 -1.31 3.81
CA THR A 176 -41.26 -0.54 3.88
C THR A 176 -41.42 0.85 3.28
N ALA A 177 -42.11 0.95 2.13
CA ALA A 177 -42.40 2.23 1.50
C ALA A 177 -43.31 3.10 2.36
N SER A 178 -44.34 2.52 3.00
CA SER A 178 -45.25 3.26 3.89
C SER A 178 -44.53 3.82 5.13
N TYR A 179 -43.60 3.04 5.73
CA TYR A 179 -42.79 3.54 6.84
C TYR A 179 -41.82 4.66 6.39
N ARG A 180 -41.29 4.57 5.17
CA ARG A 180 -40.49 5.67 4.58
C ARG A 180 -41.28 6.95 4.47
N ASP A 181 -42.54 6.87 3.99
CA ASP A 181 -43.43 8.04 3.91
C ASP A 181 -43.79 8.56 5.32
N SER A 182 -43.99 7.68 6.30
CA SER A 182 -44.21 8.06 7.69
C SER A 182 -43.00 8.79 8.29
N ILE A 183 -41.76 8.35 8.00
CA ILE A 183 -40.55 9.05 8.41
C ILE A 183 -40.53 10.47 7.83
N LEU A 184 -40.82 10.62 6.53
CA LEU A 184 -40.84 11.93 5.86
C LEU A 184 -41.86 12.91 6.45
N GLN A 185 -42.91 12.41 7.13
CA GLN A 185 -43.87 13.27 7.81
C GLN A 185 -43.38 13.80 9.15
N VAL A 186 -42.59 13.01 9.90
CA VAL A 186 -42.21 13.31 11.29
C VAL A 186 -40.75 13.77 11.43
N GLU A 187 -39.89 13.46 10.47
CA GLU A 187 -38.47 13.86 10.51
C GLU A 187 -38.32 15.37 10.35
N THR A 188 -37.65 15.97 11.31
CA THR A 188 -37.45 17.43 11.39
C THR A 188 -36.07 17.89 10.94
N ASP A 189 -35.04 17.00 11.05
CA ASP A 189 -33.71 17.33 10.57
C ASP A 189 -33.69 17.38 9.04
N PRO A 190 -33.27 18.49 8.43
CA PRO A 190 -33.32 18.66 6.98
C PRO A 190 -32.43 17.66 6.23
N THR A 191 -31.28 17.29 6.79
CA THR A 191 -30.34 16.37 6.15
C THR A 191 -30.86 14.93 6.23
N ASN A 192 -31.36 14.51 7.39
CA ASN A 192 -32.00 13.20 7.54
C ASN A 192 -33.22 13.07 6.63
N ARG A 193 -34.05 14.11 6.56
CA ARG A 193 -35.18 14.16 5.65
C ARG A 193 -34.74 14.02 4.18
N ALA A 194 -33.66 14.72 3.79
CA ALA A 194 -33.10 14.61 2.44
C ALA A 194 -32.58 13.19 2.13
N ILE A 195 -31.94 12.52 3.10
CA ILE A 195 -31.51 11.13 2.96
C ILE A 195 -32.71 10.21 2.66
N VAL A 196 -33.79 10.32 3.45
CA VAL A 196 -34.99 9.48 3.25
C VAL A 196 -35.69 9.82 1.93
N GLN A 197 -35.70 11.09 1.54
CA GLN A 197 -36.26 11.52 0.24
C GLN A 197 -35.44 10.98 -0.93
N ALA A 198 -34.10 11.02 -0.84
CA ALA A 198 -33.22 10.46 -1.86
C ALA A 198 -33.42 8.93 -2.00
N ASP A 199 -33.53 8.20 -0.88
CA ASP A 199 -33.84 6.77 -0.89
C ASP A 199 -35.22 6.50 -1.52
N LYS A 200 -36.22 7.33 -1.27
CA LYS A 200 -37.54 7.23 -1.93
C LYS A 200 -37.40 7.39 -3.44
N LEU A 201 -36.73 8.46 -3.89
CA LEU A 201 -36.53 8.75 -5.30
C LEU A 201 -35.74 7.64 -6.03
N LEU A 202 -34.72 7.07 -5.36
CA LEU A 202 -33.97 5.92 -5.87
C LEU A 202 -34.88 4.72 -6.11
N ASN A 203 -35.75 4.40 -5.13
CA ASN A 203 -36.68 3.27 -5.25
C ASN A 203 -37.77 3.52 -6.30
N GLU A 204 -38.12 4.75 -6.58
CA GLU A 204 -39.04 5.17 -7.64
C GLU A 204 -38.36 5.20 -9.03
N GLY A 205 -37.05 4.96 -9.11
CA GLY A 205 -36.25 5.01 -10.33
C GLY A 205 -35.88 6.42 -10.78
N ASN A 206 -36.14 7.44 -9.98
CA ASN A 206 -35.80 8.83 -10.29
C ASN A 206 -34.38 9.16 -9.87
N LEU A 207 -33.40 8.56 -10.57
CA LEU A 207 -31.99 8.57 -10.19
C LEU A 207 -31.37 9.98 -10.20
N GLN A 208 -31.76 10.81 -11.18
CA GLN A 208 -31.22 12.16 -11.32
C GLN A 208 -31.58 13.03 -10.10
N ASN A 209 -32.86 13.06 -9.73
CA ASN A 209 -33.32 13.83 -8.59
C ASN A 209 -32.77 13.26 -7.26
N ALA A 210 -32.68 11.92 -7.14
CA ALA A 210 -32.05 11.30 -5.97
C ALA A 210 -30.61 11.77 -5.80
N ARG A 211 -29.81 11.77 -6.87
CA ARG A 211 -28.42 12.26 -6.87
C ARG A 211 -28.33 13.72 -6.46
N GLU A 212 -29.15 14.58 -7.01
CA GLU A 212 -29.17 16.02 -6.69
C GLU A 212 -29.50 16.29 -5.22
N VAL A 213 -30.46 15.56 -4.66
CA VAL A 213 -30.83 15.68 -3.25
C VAL A 213 -29.66 15.25 -2.37
N CYS A 214 -28.99 14.14 -2.66
CA CYS A 214 -27.81 13.68 -1.92
C CYS A 214 -26.67 14.72 -1.97
N LEU A 215 -26.33 15.22 -3.15
CA LEU A 215 -25.23 16.16 -3.33
C LEU A 215 -25.45 17.49 -2.60
N ARG A 216 -26.69 17.97 -2.57
CA ARG A 216 -27.05 19.19 -1.80
C ARG A 216 -26.96 18.94 -0.29
N ALA A 217 -27.39 17.76 0.17
CA ALA A 217 -27.36 17.41 1.58
C ALA A 217 -25.92 17.24 2.13
N LEU A 218 -24.95 16.79 1.30
CA LEU A 218 -23.55 16.63 1.70
C LEU A 218 -22.93 17.92 2.29
N GLY A 219 -23.34 19.09 1.83
CA GLY A 219 -22.78 20.37 2.31
C GLY A 219 -23.11 20.70 3.77
N HIS A 220 -24.11 20.04 4.35
CA HIS A 220 -24.61 20.29 5.71
C HIS A 220 -24.59 19.04 6.60
N ALA A 221 -24.14 17.90 6.06
CA ALA A 221 -24.16 16.62 6.72
C ALA A 221 -23.09 16.50 7.82
N ASP A 222 -23.44 15.85 8.92
CA ASP A 222 -22.47 15.38 9.90
C ASP A 222 -21.75 14.09 9.43
N SER A 223 -20.82 13.60 10.24
CA SER A 223 -20.02 12.40 9.92
C SER A 223 -20.88 11.15 9.71
N LEU A 224 -21.99 11.00 10.42
CA LEU A 224 -22.90 9.88 10.27
C LEU A 224 -23.72 10.03 8.99
N GLN A 225 -24.27 11.18 8.77
CA GLN A 225 -25.07 11.51 7.58
C GLN A 225 -24.24 11.38 6.28
N HIS A 226 -22.94 11.73 6.33
CA HIS A 226 -22.02 11.50 5.21
C HIS A 226 -21.94 10.03 4.82
N ALA A 227 -21.80 9.11 5.78
CA ALA A 227 -21.74 7.68 5.48
C ALA A 227 -22.99 7.21 4.72
N TYR A 228 -24.18 7.64 5.15
CA TYR A 228 -25.43 7.30 4.46
C TYR A 228 -25.55 7.93 3.08
N LEU A 229 -25.18 9.20 2.95
CA LEU A 229 -25.22 9.89 1.67
C LEU A 229 -24.25 9.25 0.65
N TYR A 230 -23.06 8.86 1.08
CA TYR A 230 -22.11 8.15 0.21
C TYR A 230 -22.64 6.78 -0.22
N ALA A 231 -23.26 6.06 0.70
CA ALA A 231 -23.84 4.76 0.37
C ALA A 231 -25.03 4.91 -0.61
N LEU A 232 -25.90 5.92 -0.42
CA LEU A 232 -26.98 6.22 -1.38
C LEU A 232 -26.43 6.65 -2.74
N LEU A 233 -25.39 7.47 -2.76
CA LEU A 233 -24.75 7.86 -4.02
C LEU A 233 -24.11 6.69 -4.74
N ALA A 234 -23.57 5.70 -4.00
CA ALA A 234 -23.12 4.45 -4.57
C ALA A 234 -24.27 3.66 -5.19
N ASP A 235 -25.39 3.48 -4.46
CA ASP A 235 -26.58 2.78 -5.01
C ASP A 235 -27.14 3.48 -6.26
N ILE A 236 -27.17 4.81 -6.27
CA ILE A 236 -27.59 5.60 -7.44
C ILE A 236 -26.64 5.40 -8.62
N ALA A 237 -25.34 5.36 -8.35
CA ALA A 237 -24.31 5.14 -9.37
C ALA A 237 -24.41 3.72 -9.96
N GLU A 238 -24.63 2.70 -9.12
CA GLU A 238 -24.90 1.33 -9.55
C GLU A 238 -26.16 1.25 -10.44
N ALA A 239 -27.28 1.83 -9.98
CA ALA A 239 -28.52 1.86 -10.73
C ALA A 239 -28.40 2.63 -12.06
N SER A 240 -27.46 3.57 -12.16
CA SER A 240 -27.13 4.33 -13.36
C SER A 240 -26.08 3.66 -14.24
N ASN A 241 -25.57 2.47 -13.88
CA ASN A 241 -24.43 1.80 -14.51
C ASN A 241 -23.15 2.66 -14.59
N ASN A 242 -22.96 3.58 -13.66
CA ASN A 242 -21.76 4.40 -13.55
C ASN A 242 -20.76 3.74 -12.58
N HIS A 243 -19.97 2.82 -13.09
CA HIS A 243 -19.03 2.03 -12.31
C HIS A 243 -17.91 2.85 -11.63
N ASP A 244 -17.56 4.01 -12.16
CA ASP A 244 -16.50 4.83 -11.57
C ASP A 244 -17.01 5.64 -10.38
N ASP A 245 -18.18 6.26 -10.49
CA ASP A 245 -18.87 6.88 -9.35
C ASP A 245 -19.23 5.82 -8.30
N TYR A 246 -19.66 4.62 -8.71
CA TYR A 246 -19.96 3.52 -7.81
C TYR A 246 -18.75 3.16 -6.95
N LEU A 247 -17.60 2.89 -7.57
CA LEU A 247 -16.35 2.62 -6.86
C LEU A 247 -15.96 3.78 -5.92
N TYR A 248 -16.06 5.00 -6.42
CA TYR A 248 -15.68 6.20 -5.66
C TYR A 248 -16.51 6.34 -4.38
N TYR A 249 -17.84 6.26 -4.50
CA TYR A 249 -18.73 6.43 -3.35
C TYR A 249 -18.71 5.23 -2.40
N LEU A 250 -18.50 4.01 -2.89
CA LEU A 250 -18.26 2.86 -2.02
C LEU A 250 -16.99 3.02 -1.18
N CYS A 251 -15.91 3.55 -1.76
CA CYS A 251 -14.69 3.84 -0.99
C CYS A 251 -14.95 4.85 0.13
N LEU A 252 -15.69 5.94 -0.16
CA LEU A 252 -16.03 6.95 0.84
C LEU A 252 -16.94 6.40 1.94
N ALA A 253 -17.94 5.60 1.58
CA ALA A 253 -18.83 4.96 2.54
C ALA A 253 -18.07 3.98 3.45
N ALA A 254 -17.23 3.10 2.88
CA ALA A 254 -16.44 2.13 3.62
C ALA A 254 -15.42 2.82 4.56
N LEU A 255 -14.76 3.89 4.11
CA LEU A 255 -13.88 4.69 4.96
C LEU A 255 -14.64 5.31 6.13
N SER A 256 -15.81 5.91 5.87
CA SER A 256 -16.64 6.52 6.92
C SER A 256 -17.07 5.50 7.96
N ASP A 257 -17.45 4.30 7.56
CA ASP A 257 -17.86 3.23 8.46
C ASP A 257 -16.69 2.75 9.33
N LEU A 258 -15.55 2.45 8.73
CA LEU A 258 -14.35 1.98 9.45
C LEU A 258 -13.81 3.04 10.44
N GLU A 259 -13.75 4.31 10.04
CA GLU A 259 -13.28 5.39 10.89
C GLU A 259 -14.20 5.64 12.10
N ARG A 260 -15.48 5.36 11.97
CA ARG A 260 -16.49 5.45 13.04
C ARG A 260 -16.58 4.22 13.92
N GLY A 261 -15.86 3.15 13.59
CA GLY A 261 -15.88 1.89 14.34
C GLY A 261 -17.16 1.07 14.11
N VAL A 262 -17.88 1.32 13.02
CA VAL A 262 -19.00 0.45 12.61
C VAL A 262 -18.44 -0.90 12.18
N THR A 263 -19.08 -1.99 12.57
CA THR A 263 -18.70 -3.37 12.18
C THR A 263 -19.83 -4.10 11.47
N GLU A 264 -21.02 -3.51 11.41
CA GLU A 264 -22.14 -3.90 10.54
C GLU A 264 -22.21 -2.93 9.38
N TYR A 265 -21.54 -3.23 8.28
CA TYR A 265 -21.52 -2.38 7.07
C TYR A 265 -21.60 -3.22 5.79
N ARG A 266 -22.17 -2.62 4.74
CA ARG A 266 -22.34 -3.21 3.41
C ARG A 266 -21.24 -2.76 2.44
N ALA A 267 -20.84 -1.50 2.55
CA ALA A 267 -20.01 -0.85 1.56
C ALA A 267 -18.68 -1.56 1.28
N LEU A 268 -17.99 -2.08 2.30
CA LEU A 268 -16.73 -2.79 2.12
C LEU A 268 -16.90 -4.14 1.42
N LEU A 269 -18.02 -4.84 1.67
CA LEU A 269 -18.33 -6.10 0.99
C LEU A 269 -18.62 -5.85 -0.50
N GLU A 270 -19.44 -4.86 -0.81
CA GLU A 270 -19.74 -4.49 -2.20
C GLU A 270 -18.50 -3.99 -2.94
N LEU A 271 -17.67 -3.24 -2.25
CA LEU A 271 -16.37 -2.81 -2.77
C LEU A 271 -15.46 -4.01 -3.08
N ALA A 272 -15.46 -5.04 -2.24
CA ALA A 272 -14.74 -6.29 -2.51
C ALA A 272 -15.25 -6.98 -3.78
N VAL A 273 -16.56 -7.01 -4.00
CA VAL A 273 -17.16 -7.56 -5.22
C VAL A 273 -16.77 -6.74 -6.45
N GLU A 274 -16.91 -5.41 -6.37
CA GLU A 274 -16.57 -4.52 -7.50
C GLU A 274 -15.09 -4.61 -7.87
N LEU A 275 -14.20 -4.68 -6.89
CA LEU A 275 -12.76 -4.87 -7.12
C LEU A 275 -12.45 -6.24 -7.73
N SER A 276 -13.20 -7.29 -7.35
CA SER A 276 -13.08 -8.60 -8.00
C SER A 276 -13.45 -8.53 -9.49
N ASN A 277 -14.53 -7.83 -9.81
CA ASN A 277 -14.98 -7.63 -11.19
C ASN A 277 -13.97 -6.83 -12.02
N ARG A 278 -13.24 -5.92 -11.38
CA ARG A 278 -12.15 -5.14 -12.00
C ARG A 278 -10.80 -5.88 -12.06
N GLY A 279 -10.71 -7.11 -11.52
CA GLY A 279 -9.50 -7.92 -11.51
C GLY A 279 -8.50 -7.57 -10.39
N GLU A 280 -8.85 -6.68 -9.46
CA GLU A 280 -8.05 -6.35 -8.28
C GLU A 280 -8.24 -7.37 -7.15
N ILE A 281 -7.98 -8.63 -7.46
CA ILE A 281 -8.32 -9.79 -6.63
C ILE A 281 -7.68 -9.74 -5.24
N PHE A 282 -6.47 -9.21 -5.11
CA PHE A 282 -5.78 -9.13 -3.81
C PHE A 282 -6.50 -8.18 -2.85
N ARG A 283 -6.85 -6.97 -3.29
CA ARG A 283 -7.63 -6.02 -2.48
C ARG A 283 -9.02 -6.57 -2.19
N SER A 284 -9.69 -7.10 -3.21
CA SER A 284 -11.01 -7.74 -3.09
C SER A 284 -11.02 -8.79 -1.99
N TYR A 285 -10.04 -9.70 -1.97
CA TYR A 285 -9.92 -10.75 -0.96
C TYR A 285 -9.70 -10.18 0.46
N ASN A 286 -8.80 -9.21 0.60
CA ASN A 286 -8.52 -8.58 1.89
C ASN A 286 -9.73 -7.82 2.44
N TYR A 287 -10.45 -7.09 1.59
CA TYR A 287 -11.65 -6.35 1.98
C TYR A 287 -12.79 -7.28 2.36
N LEU A 288 -12.95 -8.39 1.63
CA LEU A 288 -13.91 -9.43 1.96
C LEU A 288 -13.62 -10.05 3.33
N LEU A 289 -12.37 -10.44 3.59
CA LEU A 289 -11.98 -11.00 4.90
C LEU A 289 -12.21 -9.99 6.03
N CYS A 290 -11.88 -8.72 5.81
CA CYS A 290 -12.13 -7.66 6.78
C CYS A 290 -13.62 -7.53 7.08
N SER A 291 -14.47 -7.52 6.05
CA SER A 291 -15.92 -7.44 6.19
C SER A 291 -16.49 -8.67 6.92
N MET A 292 -16.03 -9.88 6.59
CA MET A 292 -16.45 -11.13 7.27
C MET A 292 -16.08 -11.12 8.75
N ASP A 293 -14.89 -10.67 9.07
CA ASP A 293 -14.37 -10.59 10.44
C ASP A 293 -15.21 -9.63 11.30
N ASP A 294 -15.54 -8.47 10.74
CA ASP A 294 -16.39 -7.49 11.42
C ASP A 294 -17.84 -7.95 11.55
N ALA A 295 -18.40 -8.54 10.52
CA ALA A 295 -19.74 -9.08 10.56
C ALA A 295 -19.88 -10.20 11.64
N ASN A 296 -18.89 -11.06 11.75
CA ASN A 296 -18.83 -12.09 12.79
C ASN A 296 -18.66 -11.48 14.18
N PHE A 297 -17.82 -10.46 14.31
CA PHE A 297 -17.63 -9.75 15.59
C PHE A 297 -18.90 -9.03 16.03
N CYS A 298 -19.61 -8.38 15.13
CA CYS A 298 -20.89 -7.73 15.38
C CYS A 298 -22.04 -8.72 15.62
N LYS A 299 -21.90 -9.96 15.16
CA LYS A 299 -22.95 -10.97 15.01
C LYS A 299 -24.02 -10.57 13.97
N ALA A 300 -23.65 -9.82 12.97
CA ALA A 300 -24.48 -9.42 11.84
C ALA A 300 -24.65 -10.60 10.86
N ARG A 301 -25.58 -11.51 11.13
CA ARG A 301 -25.77 -12.76 10.35
C ARG A 301 -26.02 -12.49 8.88
N LEU A 302 -26.75 -11.44 8.55
CA LEU A 302 -27.01 -11.06 7.18
C LEU A 302 -25.70 -10.81 6.44
N ARG A 303 -24.84 -9.96 7.00
CA ARG A 303 -23.54 -9.64 6.39
C ARG A 303 -22.62 -10.85 6.30
N SER A 304 -22.64 -11.69 7.34
CA SER A 304 -21.91 -12.97 7.30
C SER A 304 -22.44 -13.90 6.19
N PHE A 305 -23.75 -13.94 5.97
CA PHE A 305 -24.36 -14.74 4.89
C PHE A 305 -24.02 -14.19 3.51
N GLU A 306 -24.18 -12.89 3.29
CA GLU A 306 -23.80 -12.22 2.03
C GLU A 306 -22.33 -12.46 1.68
N ALA A 307 -21.44 -12.23 2.65
CA ALA A 307 -20.03 -12.45 2.48
C ALA A 307 -19.69 -13.93 2.20
N SER A 308 -20.41 -14.87 2.87
CA SER A 308 -20.24 -16.30 2.64
C SER A 308 -20.64 -16.74 1.23
N ASN A 309 -21.61 -16.08 0.62
CA ASN A 309 -22.03 -16.36 -0.77
C ASN A 309 -20.96 -15.90 -1.78
N VAL A 310 -20.28 -14.82 -1.51
CA VAL A 310 -19.25 -14.23 -2.38
C VAL A 310 -17.88 -14.85 -2.14
N PHE A 311 -17.61 -15.28 -0.90
CA PHE A 311 -16.32 -15.82 -0.49
C PHE A 311 -15.76 -16.94 -1.39
N PRO A 312 -16.53 -17.97 -1.81
CA PRO A 312 -15.99 -19.02 -2.66
C PRO A 312 -15.48 -18.52 -4.00
N ILE A 313 -16.14 -17.51 -4.57
CA ILE A 313 -15.80 -16.93 -5.88
C ILE A 313 -14.48 -16.17 -5.78
N ILE A 314 -14.41 -15.21 -4.85
CA ILE A 314 -13.23 -14.37 -4.65
C ILE A 314 -12.04 -15.21 -4.15
N ASN A 315 -12.26 -16.15 -3.23
CA ASN A 315 -11.24 -17.04 -2.72
C ASN A 315 -10.66 -17.96 -3.82
N ARG A 316 -11.51 -18.44 -4.74
CA ARG A 316 -11.03 -19.21 -5.90
C ARG A 316 -10.14 -18.35 -6.79
N ALA A 317 -10.60 -17.16 -7.18
CA ALA A 317 -9.83 -16.23 -7.99
C ALA A 317 -8.49 -15.86 -7.32
N HIS A 318 -8.51 -15.62 -6.00
CA HIS A 318 -7.30 -15.35 -5.22
C HIS A 318 -6.32 -16.54 -5.21
N LYS A 319 -6.82 -17.77 -4.99
CA LYS A 319 -5.99 -18.98 -5.06
C LYS A 319 -5.39 -19.21 -6.45
N GLU A 320 -6.17 -19.03 -7.49
CA GLU A 320 -5.70 -19.14 -8.87
C GLU A 320 -4.59 -18.11 -9.16
N GLN A 321 -4.76 -16.87 -8.70
CA GLN A 321 -3.75 -15.82 -8.84
C GLN A 321 -2.48 -16.16 -8.06
N LEU A 322 -2.60 -16.68 -6.84
CA LEU A 322 -1.45 -17.13 -6.03
C LEU A 322 -0.73 -18.29 -6.70
N GLN A 323 -1.45 -19.30 -7.21
CA GLN A 323 -0.86 -20.42 -7.93
C GLN A 323 -0.14 -19.95 -9.18
N MET A 324 -0.74 -19.04 -9.94
CA MET A 324 -0.09 -18.46 -11.12
C MET A 324 1.20 -17.73 -10.75
N ARG A 325 1.19 -16.91 -9.69
CA ARG A 325 2.41 -16.25 -9.18
C ARG A 325 3.47 -17.26 -8.75
N GLN A 326 3.09 -18.30 -8.01
CA GLN A 326 4.01 -19.37 -7.61
C GLN A 326 4.62 -20.08 -8.82
N THR A 327 3.79 -20.40 -9.82
CA THR A 327 4.24 -21.03 -11.06
C THR A 327 5.22 -20.12 -11.81
N ILE A 328 4.89 -18.85 -11.97
CA ILE A 328 5.77 -17.85 -12.61
C ILE A 328 7.10 -17.75 -11.85
N THR A 329 7.03 -17.63 -10.51
CA THR A 329 8.23 -17.57 -9.67
C THR A 329 9.07 -18.84 -9.83
N PHE A 330 8.44 -20.01 -9.86
CA PHE A 330 9.13 -21.28 -10.06
C PHE A 330 9.81 -21.37 -11.44
N VAL A 331 9.13 -20.91 -12.49
CA VAL A 331 9.69 -20.82 -13.83
C VAL A 331 10.88 -19.86 -13.88
N ILE A 332 10.78 -18.69 -13.24
CA ILE A 332 11.89 -17.72 -13.17
C ILE A 332 13.09 -18.35 -12.44
N VAL A 333 12.86 -19.00 -11.30
CA VAL A 333 13.92 -19.66 -10.53
C VAL A 333 14.55 -20.79 -11.34
N ALA A 334 13.75 -21.64 -11.99
CA ALA A 334 14.25 -22.71 -12.84
C ALA A 334 15.09 -22.17 -14.01
N PHE A 335 14.62 -21.08 -14.64
CA PHE A 335 15.33 -20.43 -15.74
C PHE A 335 16.65 -19.79 -15.29
N THR A 336 16.65 -19.13 -14.11
CA THR A 336 17.88 -18.58 -13.53
C THR A 336 18.89 -19.67 -13.17
N LEU A 337 18.44 -20.80 -12.61
CA LEU A 337 19.29 -21.96 -12.34
C LEU A 337 19.87 -22.56 -13.62
N LEU A 338 19.06 -22.63 -14.68
CA LEU A 338 19.53 -23.09 -16.00
C LEU A 338 20.62 -22.16 -16.55
N ILE A 339 20.41 -20.84 -16.46
CA ILE A 339 21.44 -19.85 -16.89
C ILE A 339 22.73 -20.05 -16.08
N VAL A 340 22.63 -20.20 -14.76
CA VAL A 340 23.79 -20.42 -13.89
C VAL A 340 24.51 -21.71 -14.29
N LEU A 341 23.76 -22.78 -14.56
CA LEU A 341 24.34 -24.06 -15.03
C LEU A 341 25.06 -23.89 -16.36
N LEU A 342 24.43 -23.21 -17.32
CA LEU A 342 25.04 -22.92 -18.62
C LEU A 342 26.32 -22.09 -18.49
N LEU A 343 26.29 -21.08 -17.59
CA LEU A 343 27.48 -20.27 -17.29
C LEU A 343 28.59 -21.10 -16.65
N LEU A 344 28.25 -22.02 -15.75
CA LEU A 344 29.24 -22.97 -15.17
C LEU A 344 29.84 -23.89 -16.24
N ILE A 345 29.01 -24.46 -17.11
CA ILE A 345 29.48 -25.26 -18.23
C ILE A 345 30.38 -24.42 -19.15
N PHE A 346 29.96 -23.20 -19.47
CA PHE A 346 30.75 -22.28 -20.29
C PHE A 346 32.10 -21.94 -19.64
N ILE A 347 32.12 -21.68 -18.32
CA ILE A 347 33.36 -21.46 -17.56
C ILE A 347 34.27 -22.71 -17.61
N VAL A 348 33.71 -23.92 -17.47
CA VAL A 348 34.47 -25.16 -17.56
C VAL A 348 35.07 -25.35 -18.98
N LEU A 349 34.26 -25.08 -20.01
CA LEU A 349 34.72 -25.13 -21.40
C LEU A 349 35.78 -24.07 -21.68
N LEU A 350 35.60 -22.84 -21.17
CA LEU A 350 36.62 -21.79 -21.27
C LEU A 350 37.92 -22.21 -20.55
N ARG A 351 37.80 -22.76 -19.33
CA ARG A 351 38.98 -23.26 -18.59
C ARG A 351 39.69 -24.39 -19.35
N LYS A 352 38.92 -25.28 -20.01
CA LYS A 352 39.51 -26.31 -20.86
C LYS A 352 40.23 -25.70 -22.05
N LYS A 353 39.57 -24.78 -22.77
CA LYS A 353 40.16 -24.04 -23.90
C LYS A 353 41.40 -23.22 -23.48
N MET A 354 41.33 -22.58 -22.31
CA MET A 354 42.48 -21.84 -21.75
C MET A 354 43.64 -22.77 -21.40
N ARG A 355 43.38 -23.98 -20.90
CA ARG A 355 44.39 -25.00 -20.67
C ARG A 355 45.02 -25.46 -22.00
N ASP A 356 44.16 -25.79 -22.97
CA ASP A 356 44.62 -26.23 -24.30
C ASP A 356 45.47 -25.13 -24.95
N LEU A 357 45.01 -23.85 -24.82
CA LEU A 357 45.76 -22.69 -25.32
C LEU A 357 47.07 -22.48 -24.55
N SER A 358 47.08 -22.77 -23.24
CA SER A 358 48.29 -22.67 -22.42
C SER A 358 49.31 -23.77 -22.78
N TYR A 359 48.83 -24.99 -23.09
CA TYR A 359 49.67 -26.08 -23.58
C TYR A 359 50.23 -25.73 -24.97
N ALA A 360 49.39 -25.33 -25.92
CA ALA A 360 49.83 -24.88 -27.23
C ALA A 360 50.79 -23.67 -27.17
N ARG A 361 50.53 -22.78 -26.23
CA ARG A 361 51.43 -21.61 -26.00
C ARG A 361 52.77 -22.04 -25.39
N ARG A 362 52.76 -23.07 -24.53
CA ARG A 362 53.96 -23.63 -23.95
C ARG A 362 54.80 -24.35 -25.02
N GLU A 363 54.16 -25.18 -25.85
CA GLU A 363 54.77 -25.83 -26.99
C GLU A 363 55.35 -24.84 -28.02
N LEU A 364 54.56 -23.75 -28.29
CA LEU A 364 54.99 -22.69 -29.16
C LEU A 364 56.14 -21.87 -28.52
N THR A 365 56.11 -21.64 -27.19
CA THR A 365 57.19 -20.93 -26.49
C THR A 365 58.45 -21.79 -26.39
N GLU A 366 58.32 -23.12 -26.21
CA GLU A 366 59.45 -24.05 -26.26
C GLU A 366 60.04 -24.15 -27.67
N ALA A 367 59.18 -24.22 -28.69
CA ALA A 367 59.63 -24.15 -30.09
C ALA A 367 60.26 -22.81 -30.46
N LEU A 368 59.65 -21.67 -29.99
CA LEU A 368 60.22 -20.35 -30.15
C LEU A 368 61.49 -20.12 -29.31
N ALA A 369 61.58 -20.80 -28.13
CA ALA A 369 62.83 -20.75 -27.34
C ALA A 369 63.95 -21.49 -28.06
N ALA A 370 63.66 -22.67 -28.65
CA ALA A 370 64.62 -23.40 -29.48
C ALA A 370 65.02 -22.60 -30.76
N VAL A 371 64.07 -21.89 -31.37
CA VAL A 371 64.35 -20.99 -32.52
C VAL A 371 65.09 -19.73 -32.04
N ARG A 372 64.80 -19.24 -30.80
CA ARG A 372 65.49 -18.09 -30.23
C ARG A 372 66.88 -18.42 -29.75
N GLU A 373 67.15 -19.62 -29.26
CA GLU A 373 68.46 -20.06 -28.89
C GLU A 373 69.40 -20.08 -30.14
N VAL A 374 68.83 -20.46 -31.27
CA VAL A 374 69.52 -20.35 -32.59
C VAL A 374 69.64 -18.90 -33.06
N ASN A 375 68.66 -18.03 -32.81
CA ASN A 375 68.70 -16.62 -33.17
C ASN A 375 69.33 -15.72 -32.10
N ALA A 376 69.38 -16.13 -30.81
CA ALA A 376 69.97 -15.33 -29.70
C ALA A 376 71.51 -15.25 -29.82
N ALA A 377 72.11 -16.22 -30.48
CA ALA A 377 73.53 -16.07 -30.91
C ALA A 377 73.71 -14.91 -31.91
N LEU A 378 72.63 -14.41 -32.49
CA LEU A 378 72.69 -13.35 -33.55
C LEU A 378 72.22 -11.98 -33.08
N LEU A 379 71.48 -11.86 -31.98
CA LEU A 379 70.79 -10.61 -31.65
C LEU A 379 71.00 -10.11 -30.20
N GLU A 380 72.05 -10.59 -29.48
CA GLU A 380 72.27 -10.34 -28.04
C GLU A 380 72.57 -8.87 -27.65
N THR A 381 72.56 -7.94 -28.55
CA THR A 381 73.01 -6.58 -28.24
C THR A 381 72.00 -5.44 -28.33
N ASN A 382 70.76 -5.65 -28.79
CA ASN A 382 69.99 -4.39 -29.08
C ASN A 382 68.54 -4.31 -28.62
N ALA A 383 68.03 -5.13 -27.77
CA ALA A 383 66.58 -5.05 -27.45
C ALA A 383 66.19 -5.14 -25.95
N LYS A 384 67.03 -4.70 -25.06
CA LYS A 384 66.75 -4.88 -23.61
C LYS A 384 65.92 -3.81 -22.87
N LEU A 385 65.41 -2.75 -23.47
CA LEU A 385 64.89 -1.67 -22.63
C LEU A 385 63.48 -1.10 -22.91
N SER A 386 62.72 -1.58 -23.89
CA SER A 386 61.52 -0.77 -24.26
C SER A 386 60.13 -1.44 -24.16
N THR A 387 60.03 -2.72 -23.81
CA THR A 387 58.77 -3.45 -24.07
C THR A 387 57.90 -3.83 -22.86
N THR A 388 58.42 -3.71 -21.66
CA THR A 388 57.70 -4.25 -20.47
C THR A 388 56.57 -3.31 -19.97
N ASP A 389 56.69 -2.00 -20.12
CA ASP A 389 55.73 -1.04 -19.59
C ASP A 389 54.49 -0.86 -20.51
N LYS A 390 54.69 -0.93 -21.81
CA LYS A 390 53.58 -0.79 -22.77
C LYS A 390 52.56 -1.93 -22.72
N ILE A 391 53.00 -3.12 -22.37
CA ILE A 391 52.12 -4.33 -22.28
C ILE A 391 51.27 -4.27 -21.03
N LYS A 392 51.81 -3.78 -19.91
CA LYS A 392 51.06 -3.57 -18.69
C LYS A 392 49.93 -2.54 -18.87
N GLU A 393 50.23 -1.41 -19.49
CA GLU A 393 49.27 -0.35 -19.76
C GLU A 393 48.13 -0.78 -20.70
N THR A 394 48.46 -1.56 -21.72
CA THR A 394 47.44 -2.06 -22.68
C THR A 394 46.54 -3.12 -22.04
N TYR A 395 47.09 -3.96 -21.14
CA TYR A 395 46.32 -4.98 -20.41
C TYR A 395 45.35 -4.36 -19.40
N ILE A 396 45.80 -3.35 -18.69
CA ILE A 396 44.98 -2.61 -17.72
C ILE A 396 43.86 -1.85 -18.42
N ALA A 397 44.14 -1.17 -19.54
CA ALA A 397 43.13 -0.47 -20.30
C ALA A 397 42.03 -1.41 -20.81
N ARG A 398 42.37 -2.64 -21.25
CA ARG A 398 41.41 -3.67 -21.66
C ARG A 398 40.58 -4.19 -20.49
N TYR A 399 41.19 -4.38 -19.33
CA TYR A 399 40.49 -4.80 -18.11
C TYR A 399 39.47 -3.76 -17.65
N LEU A 400 39.87 -2.50 -17.63
CA LEU A 400 39.01 -1.36 -17.29
C LEU A 400 37.85 -1.20 -18.26
N GLN A 401 38.09 -1.40 -19.57
CA GLN A 401 37.05 -1.37 -20.59
C GLN A 401 36.03 -2.52 -20.43
N ARG A 402 36.48 -3.68 -19.93
CA ARG A 402 35.64 -4.85 -19.65
C ARG A 402 34.77 -4.65 -18.39
N CYS A 403 35.35 -4.06 -17.34
CA CYS A 403 34.63 -3.69 -16.13
C CYS A 403 33.55 -2.62 -16.40
N ARG A 404 33.86 -1.67 -17.25
CA ARG A 404 32.88 -0.64 -17.65
C ARG A 404 31.70 -1.22 -18.39
N ARG A 405 31.91 -2.17 -19.27
CA ARG A 405 30.84 -2.86 -20.02
C ARG A 405 29.87 -3.59 -19.09
N TYR A 406 30.38 -4.10 -17.97
CA TYR A 406 29.57 -4.75 -16.95
C TYR A 406 28.60 -3.74 -16.27
N ILE A 407 29.08 -2.54 -15.98
CA ILE A 407 28.26 -1.45 -15.39
C ILE A 407 27.20 -0.96 -16.40
N ASP A 408 27.56 -0.86 -17.67
CA ASP A 408 26.64 -0.44 -18.72
C ASP A 408 25.51 -1.49 -18.91
N THR A 409 25.82 -2.78 -18.77
CA THR A 409 24.82 -3.87 -18.79
C THR A 409 23.87 -3.82 -17.60
N LEU A 410 24.36 -3.46 -16.42
CA LEU A 410 23.53 -3.26 -15.22
C LEU A 410 22.60 -2.02 -15.35
N ASP A 411 23.08 -0.98 -16.00
CA ASP A 411 22.24 0.20 -16.27
C ASP A 411 21.18 -0.07 -17.34
N GLU A 412 21.49 -0.92 -18.32
CA GLU A 412 20.55 -1.42 -19.33
C GLU A 412 19.46 -2.28 -18.69
N TYR A 413 19.82 -3.14 -17.75
CA TYR A 413 18.89 -3.90 -16.91
C TYR A 413 17.95 -2.98 -16.09
N ARG A 414 18.49 -1.88 -15.53
CA ARG A 414 17.69 -0.85 -14.87
C ARG A 414 16.70 -0.18 -15.82
N ARG A 415 17.09 0.07 -17.07
CA ARG A 415 16.21 0.66 -18.10
C ARG A 415 15.12 -0.28 -18.54
N GLU A 416 15.36 -1.58 -18.55
CA GLU A 416 14.32 -2.59 -18.79
C GLU A 416 13.28 -2.61 -17.67
N LEU A 417 13.70 -2.47 -16.41
CA LEU A 417 12.81 -2.34 -15.27
C LEU A 417 11.91 -1.09 -15.36
N LEU A 418 12.47 0.02 -15.83
CA LEU A 418 11.72 1.25 -16.11
C LEU A 418 10.73 1.08 -17.27
N LYS A 419 11.05 0.22 -18.25
CA LYS A 419 10.15 -0.13 -19.36
C LYS A 419 8.96 -0.95 -18.89
N LEU A 420 9.19 -1.88 -17.97
CA LEU A 420 8.14 -2.68 -17.30
C LEU A 420 7.22 -1.80 -16.43
N SER A 421 7.73 -0.71 -15.85
CA SER A 421 6.94 0.31 -15.15
C SER A 421 5.91 0.99 -16.07
N LYS A 422 6.27 1.25 -17.31
CA LYS A 422 5.38 1.91 -18.29
C LYS A 422 4.26 1.01 -18.80
N THR A 423 4.40 -0.31 -18.69
CA THR A 423 3.41 -1.30 -19.13
C THR A 423 2.40 -1.71 -18.05
N LYS A 424 2.31 -0.96 -16.94
CA LYS A 424 1.37 -1.17 -15.80
C LYS A 424 1.45 -2.52 -15.10
N ASN A 425 2.53 -3.25 -15.25
CA ASN A 425 2.74 -4.52 -14.56
C ASN A 425 3.41 -4.29 -13.20
N TYR A 426 2.67 -3.60 -12.31
CA TYR A 426 3.19 -3.02 -11.09
C TYR A 426 3.71 -4.03 -10.05
N VAL A 427 3.28 -5.27 -10.13
CA VAL A 427 3.71 -6.30 -9.17
C VAL A 427 5.13 -6.77 -9.46
N GLN A 428 5.44 -7.04 -10.71
CA GLN A 428 6.81 -7.38 -11.13
C GLN A 428 7.76 -6.18 -11.04
N LEU A 429 7.23 -4.97 -11.16
CA LEU A 429 8.01 -3.75 -11.04
C LEU A 429 8.44 -3.49 -9.59
N MET A 430 7.55 -3.67 -8.63
CA MET A 430 7.85 -3.41 -7.21
C MET A 430 8.88 -4.39 -6.65
N GLU A 431 8.81 -5.64 -7.03
CA GLU A 431 9.80 -6.64 -6.62
C GLU A 431 11.19 -6.39 -7.22
N LYS A 432 11.25 -5.92 -8.46
CA LYS A 432 12.50 -5.53 -9.14
C LYS A 432 13.02 -4.15 -8.71
N LEU A 433 12.15 -3.19 -8.41
CA LEU A 433 12.54 -1.84 -7.97
C LEU A 433 13.13 -1.81 -6.55
N HIS A 434 12.78 -2.76 -5.70
CA HIS A 434 13.43 -2.90 -4.38
C HIS A 434 14.88 -3.40 -4.48
N ASN A 435 15.33 -3.79 -5.67
CA ASN A 435 16.69 -4.25 -5.92
C ASN A 435 17.67 -3.13 -6.32
N ALA A 436 17.40 -1.87 -5.94
CA ALA A 436 18.37 -0.76 -6.11
C ALA A 436 19.66 -1.00 -5.30
N GLU A 437 19.60 -1.84 -4.28
CA GLU A 437 20.75 -2.28 -3.47
C GLU A 437 21.79 -3.06 -4.29
N LEU A 438 21.36 -3.75 -5.35
CA LEU A 438 22.24 -4.51 -6.23
C LEU A 438 23.17 -3.58 -7.02
N LEU A 439 22.64 -2.48 -7.55
CA LEU A 439 23.44 -1.54 -8.38
C LEU A 439 24.52 -0.84 -7.53
N THR A 440 24.15 -0.40 -6.34
CA THR A 440 25.09 0.26 -5.42
C THR A 440 26.17 -0.72 -4.93
N LYS A 441 25.81 -1.97 -4.74
CA LYS A 441 26.73 -3.02 -4.32
C LYS A 441 27.73 -3.39 -5.42
N GLU A 442 27.26 -3.45 -6.68
CA GLU A 442 28.12 -3.72 -7.82
C GLU A 442 29.04 -2.54 -8.17
N GLU A 443 28.59 -1.30 -7.99
CA GLU A 443 29.44 -0.11 -8.10
C GLU A 443 30.55 -0.10 -7.02
N GLN A 444 30.21 -0.44 -5.79
CA GLN A 444 31.21 -0.53 -4.73
C GLN A 444 32.22 -1.66 -4.97
N ALA A 445 31.76 -2.81 -5.45
CA ALA A 445 32.64 -3.91 -5.85
C ALA A 445 33.59 -3.50 -6.98
N PHE A 446 33.08 -2.78 -7.99
CA PHE A 446 33.90 -2.28 -9.10
C PHE A 446 35.04 -1.35 -8.64
N TYR A 447 34.73 -0.42 -7.71
CA TYR A 447 35.79 0.45 -7.19
C TYR A 447 36.78 -0.30 -6.31
N ALA A 448 36.34 -1.29 -5.56
CA ALA A 448 37.23 -2.15 -4.78
C ALA A 448 38.18 -2.95 -5.67
N ASP A 449 37.65 -3.57 -6.74
CA ASP A 449 38.44 -4.34 -7.72
C ASP A 449 39.45 -3.43 -8.45
N PHE A 450 39.02 -2.20 -8.81
CA PHE A 450 39.91 -1.22 -9.40
C PHE A 450 41.06 -0.84 -8.48
N ASP A 451 40.72 -0.53 -7.24
CA ASP A 451 41.69 -0.10 -6.23
C ASP A 451 42.72 -1.19 -5.96
N GLU A 452 42.27 -2.44 -5.79
CA GLU A 452 43.13 -3.59 -5.56
C GLU A 452 44.05 -3.86 -6.76
N ALA A 453 43.49 -3.86 -7.96
CA ALA A 453 44.27 -4.06 -9.19
C ALA A 453 45.33 -2.95 -9.35
N PHE A 454 44.95 -1.69 -9.10
CA PHE A 454 45.84 -0.55 -9.27
C PHE A 454 46.98 -0.56 -8.25
N VAL A 455 46.69 -0.78 -6.96
CA VAL A 455 47.70 -0.80 -5.93
C VAL A 455 48.63 -2.02 -6.06
N THR A 456 48.11 -3.14 -6.56
CA THR A 456 48.94 -4.31 -6.89
C THR A 456 49.94 -4.00 -8.01
N LEU A 457 49.56 -3.20 -8.97
CA LEU A 457 50.42 -2.79 -10.09
C LEU A 457 51.38 -1.65 -9.73
N PHE A 458 50.98 -0.77 -8.85
CA PHE A 458 51.72 0.38 -8.42
C PHE A 458 51.76 0.47 -6.88
N PRO A 459 52.47 -0.44 -6.21
CA PRO A 459 52.46 -0.55 -4.74
C PRO A 459 52.92 0.73 -4.02
N GLN A 460 53.79 1.51 -4.65
CA GLN A 460 54.37 2.75 -4.07
C GLN A 460 53.59 4.02 -4.52
N PHE A 461 52.49 3.87 -5.25
CA PHE A 461 51.78 5.03 -5.81
C PHE A 461 51.34 6.03 -4.74
N ILE A 462 50.77 5.57 -3.64
CA ILE A 462 50.23 6.43 -2.59
C ILE A 462 51.38 7.23 -1.93
N ASP A 463 52.50 6.59 -1.68
CA ASP A 463 53.68 7.23 -1.07
C ASP A 463 54.30 8.22 -2.07
N ASN A 464 54.51 7.81 -3.30
CA ASN A 464 55.04 8.65 -4.36
C ASN A 464 54.14 9.87 -4.64
N PHE A 465 52.83 9.65 -4.69
CA PHE A 465 51.82 10.70 -4.89
C PHE A 465 51.86 11.72 -3.72
N ASN A 466 51.91 11.21 -2.47
CA ASN A 466 51.98 12.07 -1.29
C ASN A 466 53.30 12.81 -1.17
N ALA A 467 54.39 12.32 -1.78
CA ALA A 467 55.65 13.05 -1.88
C ALA A 467 55.56 14.28 -2.79
N LEU A 468 54.61 14.34 -3.71
CA LEU A 468 54.35 15.50 -4.57
C LEU A 468 53.51 16.59 -3.93
N LEU A 469 52.95 16.35 -2.72
CA LEU A 469 52.03 17.25 -2.01
C LEU A 469 52.69 17.90 -0.80
N LEU A 470 52.23 19.09 -0.45
CA LEU A 470 52.59 19.74 0.82
C LEU A 470 52.19 18.89 2.01
N PRO A 471 52.92 18.95 3.15
CA PRO A 471 52.67 18.08 4.30
C PRO A 471 51.24 18.09 4.81
N GLU A 472 50.58 19.27 4.79
CA GLU A 472 49.21 19.47 5.21
C GLU A 472 48.16 19.01 4.17
N ALA A 473 48.56 18.64 2.97
CA ALA A 473 47.71 18.24 1.88
C ALA A 473 47.80 16.76 1.52
N LYS A 474 48.56 15.99 2.26
CA LYS A 474 48.70 14.54 2.02
C LYS A 474 47.37 13.82 2.12
N VAL A 475 47.13 12.93 1.18
CA VAL A 475 45.90 12.20 1.04
C VAL A 475 46.08 10.77 1.55
N HIS A 476 45.31 10.40 2.55
CA HIS A 476 45.31 9.04 3.12
C HIS A 476 43.91 8.45 2.97
N PRO A 477 43.77 7.20 2.50
CA PRO A 477 42.48 6.50 2.49
C PRO A 477 42.01 6.24 3.94
N LYS A 478 40.68 6.14 4.15
CA LYS A 478 40.09 5.75 5.43
C LYS A 478 40.36 4.27 5.73
N ARG A 479 40.12 3.82 6.97
CA ARG A 479 40.45 2.46 7.43
C ARG A 479 39.85 1.33 6.56
N ASP A 480 38.79 1.59 5.85
CA ASP A 480 38.06 0.58 5.05
C ASP A 480 38.14 0.81 3.53
N GLU A 481 38.99 1.74 3.06
CA GLU A 481 39.16 2.05 1.64
C GLU A 481 40.63 1.84 1.23
N ILE A 482 40.83 1.19 0.08
CA ILE A 482 42.18 1.04 -0.51
C ILE A 482 42.61 2.36 -1.16
N LEU A 483 41.74 2.96 -1.95
CA LEU A 483 41.90 4.30 -2.51
C LEU A 483 40.63 5.12 -2.23
N ASN A 484 40.80 6.37 -1.82
CA ASN A 484 39.69 7.31 -1.78
C ASN A 484 39.45 7.93 -3.18
N THR A 485 38.39 8.72 -3.31
CA THR A 485 38.04 9.37 -4.59
C THR A 485 39.17 10.20 -5.19
N GLU A 486 39.92 10.90 -4.35
CA GLU A 486 41.06 11.72 -4.79
C GLU A 486 42.15 10.84 -5.40
N LEU A 487 42.56 9.81 -4.70
CA LEU A 487 43.57 8.85 -5.15
C LEU A 487 43.12 8.11 -6.42
N ARG A 488 41.84 7.75 -6.53
CA ARG A 488 41.30 7.11 -7.75
C ARG A 488 41.39 8.04 -8.97
N ILE A 489 41.12 9.34 -8.80
CA ILE A 489 41.28 10.32 -9.88
C ILE A 489 42.72 10.31 -10.40
N PHE A 490 43.70 10.37 -9.49
CA PHE A 490 45.10 10.41 -9.88
C PHE A 490 45.65 9.06 -10.31
N ALA A 491 45.10 7.97 -9.79
CA ALA A 491 45.35 6.62 -10.30
C ALA A 491 44.92 6.47 -11.77
N LEU A 492 43.78 7.03 -12.14
CA LEU A 492 43.33 7.06 -13.53
C LEU A 492 44.25 7.91 -14.40
N ILE A 493 44.72 9.05 -13.90
CA ILE A 493 45.70 9.89 -14.62
C ILE A 493 47.02 9.12 -14.79
N ARG A 494 47.49 8.44 -13.77
CA ARG A 494 48.67 7.55 -13.82
C ARG A 494 48.55 6.48 -14.91
N LEU A 495 47.34 5.96 -15.11
CA LEU A 495 47.02 4.99 -16.16
C LEU A 495 46.83 5.63 -17.54
N GLY A 496 47.08 6.95 -17.70
CA GLY A 496 46.95 7.68 -18.96
C GLY A 496 45.55 8.23 -19.23
N VAL A 497 44.59 8.11 -18.32
CA VAL A 497 43.26 8.71 -18.45
C VAL A 497 43.32 10.13 -17.90
N THR A 498 43.76 11.07 -18.74
CA THR A 498 43.99 12.46 -18.32
C THR A 498 42.77 13.37 -18.53
N ASP A 499 41.82 12.97 -19.39
CA ASP A 499 40.59 13.72 -19.69
C ASP A 499 39.61 13.69 -18.52
N SER A 500 39.25 14.87 -18.02
CA SER A 500 38.34 15.05 -16.88
C SER A 500 36.92 14.56 -17.15
N ASN A 501 36.42 14.60 -18.39
CA ASN A 501 35.11 14.03 -18.75
C ASN A 501 35.13 12.50 -18.63
N ARG A 502 36.22 11.88 -19.08
CA ARG A 502 36.39 10.42 -18.97
C ARG A 502 36.54 9.99 -17.53
N ILE A 503 37.28 10.74 -16.71
CA ILE A 503 37.43 10.47 -15.27
C ILE A 503 36.09 10.64 -14.56
N ALA A 504 35.33 11.69 -14.87
CA ALA A 504 34.01 11.94 -14.30
C ALA A 504 33.03 10.81 -14.59
N HIS A 505 33.01 10.37 -15.85
CA HIS A 505 32.20 9.24 -16.28
C HIS A 505 32.62 7.93 -15.58
N PHE A 506 33.92 7.70 -15.42
CA PHE A 506 34.47 6.51 -14.80
C PHE A 506 34.14 6.38 -13.32
N LEU A 507 34.16 7.50 -12.61
CA LEU A 507 33.93 7.57 -11.17
C LEU A 507 32.48 7.94 -10.81
N ASN A 508 31.60 8.07 -11.79
CA ASN A 508 30.20 8.48 -11.61
C ASN A 508 30.06 9.84 -10.86
N TYR A 509 30.96 10.78 -11.17
CA TYR A 509 30.91 12.13 -10.65
C TYR A 509 30.61 13.17 -11.73
N SER A 510 30.16 14.36 -11.30
CA SER A 510 30.04 15.48 -12.23
C SER A 510 31.42 15.98 -12.68
N VAL A 511 31.53 16.43 -13.94
CA VAL A 511 32.78 16.98 -14.49
C VAL A 511 33.32 18.13 -13.65
N PRO A 512 32.49 19.10 -13.17
CA PRO A 512 32.95 20.14 -12.25
C PRO A 512 33.54 19.58 -10.94
N THR A 513 33.02 18.48 -10.44
CA THR A 513 33.55 17.82 -9.23
C THR A 513 34.97 17.32 -9.46
N ILE A 514 35.23 16.67 -10.57
CA ILE A 514 36.58 16.19 -10.93
C ILE A 514 37.55 17.36 -11.09
N TYR A 515 37.12 18.44 -11.77
CA TYR A 515 37.92 19.64 -11.87
C TYR A 515 38.26 20.25 -10.52
N SER A 516 37.32 20.27 -9.60
CA SER A 516 37.53 20.78 -8.23
C SER A 516 38.59 19.96 -7.49
N TYR A 517 38.51 18.64 -7.53
CA TYR A 517 39.50 17.75 -6.90
C TYR A 517 40.89 17.93 -7.49
N ARG A 518 40.98 17.91 -8.83
CA ARG A 518 42.26 18.10 -9.55
C ARG A 518 42.88 19.44 -9.23
N SER A 519 42.11 20.52 -9.35
CA SER A 519 42.57 21.88 -9.12
C SER A 519 43.02 22.08 -7.67
N ARG A 520 42.27 21.52 -6.70
CA ARG A 520 42.59 21.62 -5.28
C ARG A 520 43.97 21.01 -4.95
N LEU A 521 44.24 19.79 -5.41
CA LEU A 521 45.47 19.09 -5.11
C LEU A 521 46.65 19.61 -5.92
N ARG A 522 46.39 20.01 -7.19
CA ARG A 522 47.40 20.66 -8.01
C ARG A 522 47.88 21.97 -7.44
N ASN A 523 47.01 22.76 -6.80
CA ASN A 523 47.40 24.00 -6.11
C ASN A 523 48.11 23.77 -4.77
N LYS A 524 48.09 22.55 -4.24
CA LYS A 524 48.74 22.13 -3.01
C LYS A 524 49.97 21.24 -3.26
N SER A 525 50.45 21.19 -4.48
CA SER A 525 51.68 20.48 -4.86
C SER A 525 52.92 21.29 -4.51
N VAL A 526 54.01 20.59 -4.21
CA VAL A 526 55.34 21.15 -4.07
C VAL A 526 55.97 21.51 -5.45
N LEU A 527 55.40 21.00 -6.50
CA LEU A 527 55.83 21.24 -7.90
C LEU A 527 54.96 22.30 -8.57
N ASP A 528 55.48 22.93 -9.63
CA ASP A 528 54.64 23.76 -10.49
C ASP A 528 53.54 22.94 -11.22
N LYS A 529 52.52 23.64 -11.75
CA LYS A 529 51.33 22.99 -12.29
C LYS A 529 51.58 22.02 -13.46
N ASN A 530 52.58 22.26 -14.28
CA ASN A 530 52.89 21.42 -15.44
C ASN A 530 53.80 20.24 -15.02
N ALA A 531 54.74 20.49 -14.12
CA ALA A 531 55.59 19.44 -13.55
C ALA A 531 54.79 18.43 -12.69
N PHE A 532 53.76 18.90 -11.97
CA PHE A 532 52.89 18.01 -11.20
C PHE A 532 52.16 17.01 -12.11
N ASP A 533 51.54 17.47 -13.18
CA ASP A 533 50.81 16.59 -14.11
C ASP A 533 51.75 15.56 -14.79
N GLN A 534 53.00 15.93 -15.08
CA GLN A 534 54.02 15.03 -15.64
C GLN A 534 54.52 14.02 -14.57
N ALA A 535 54.72 14.48 -13.34
CA ALA A 535 55.17 13.63 -12.25
C ALA A 535 54.19 12.54 -11.88
N ILE A 536 52.86 12.80 -11.99
CA ILE A 536 51.81 11.82 -11.77
C ILE A 536 51.91 10.67 -12.78
N LEU A 537 52.24 10.93 -14.01
CA LEU A 537 52.38 9.89 -15.05
C LEU A 537 53.56 8.92 -14.78
N THR A 538 54.48 9.30 -13.93
CA THR A 538 55.67 8.50 -13.54
C THR A 538 55.65 7.98 -12.11
N CYS A 539 54.68 8.40 -11.29
CA CYS A 539 54.51 7.98 -9.88
C CYS A 539 54.38 6.48 -9.67
#